data_cd108d2c0c9ef279678de86e6b580225
#
_entry.id   cd108d2c0c9ef279678de86e6b580225
#
_cell.length_a   1.000
_cell.length_b   1.000
_cell.length_c   1.000
_cell.angle_alpha   90.00
_cell.angle_beta   90.00
_cell.angle_gamma   90.00
#
_symmetry.space_group_name_H-M   'P 1'
#
loop_
_entity.id
_entity.type
_entity.pdbx_description
1 polymer ?
#
loop_
_entity_poly.entity_id
_entity_poly.type
_entity_poly.pdbx_seq_one_letter_code
_entity_poly.pdbx_strand_id
1 'polypeptide(L)'
;MTNRKAKQKQESRAAIQVSAAALLRERGIKASSVMDVMKGAGLTVGGFYNHFDSKEDLFVQVLQNGSRANWNGLLKLARGDSPRARALSVTRQYLSHKHRDCKDAGCLLPGAAAEVARAGEPYRSALEKELSSFIKSFAQMIDAGNESREKAVALLVLMYGALSLSQAVAGTRLSNEFLQAGKKLSERCLPRET
;
A
#
# COMPACT_ATOMS: atom_id res chain seq x y z
N MET A 1 -35.79 3.49 -10.99
CA MET A 1 -34.78 3.48 -12.08
C MET A 1 -33.48 4.16 -11.73
N THR A 2 -33.44 5.15 -10.86
CA THR A 2 -32.25 5.95 -10.46
C THR A 2 -31.16 5.13 -9.74
N ASN A 3 -31.58 4.18 -8.91
CA ASN A 3 -30.63 3.37 -8.09
C ASN A 3 -29.76 2.40 -8.93
N ARG A 4 -30.29 1.82 -10.01
CA ARG A 4 -29.55 0.87 -10.87
C ARG A 4 -28.44 1.56 -11.67
N LYS A 5 -28.68 2.76 -12.22
CA LYS A 5 -27.67 3.54 -12.96
C LYS A 5 -26.55 3.99 -12.03
N ALA A 6 -26.88 4.45 -10.81
CA ALA A 6 -25.89 4.86 -9.82
C ALA A 6 -25.02 3.68 -9.39
N LYS A 7 -25.61 2.50 -9.13
CA LYS A 7 -24.88 1.28 -8.80
C LYS A 7 -23.93 0.86 -9.92
N GLN A 8 -24.40 0.82 -11.16
CA GLN A 8 -23.57 0.49 -12.32
C GLN A 8 -22.42 1.47 -12.51
N LYS A 9 -22.63 2.78 -12.30
CA LYS A 9 -21.56 3.79 -12.35
C LYS A 9 -20.49 3.52 -11.28
N GLN A 10 -20.91 3.17 -10.07
CA GLN A 10 -19.99 2.84 -8.97
C GLN A 10 -19.20 1.55 -9.25
N GLU A 11 -19.83 0.51 -9.76
CA GLU A 11 -19.17 -0.75 -10.15
C GLU A 11 -18.13 -0.51 -11.24
N SER A 12 -18.46 0.24 -12.28
CA SER A 12 -17.52 0.62 -13.34
C SER A 12 -16.34 1.42 -12.79
N ARG A 13 -16.60 2.40 -11.91
CA ARG A 13 -15.53 3.18 -11.27
C ARG A 13 -14.57 2.29 -10.44
N ALA A 14 -15.12 1.35 -9.69
CA ALA A 14 -14.33 0.39 -8.92
C ALA A 14 -13.47 -0.51 -9.83
N ALA A 15 -14.04 -1.04 -10.92
CA ALA A 15 -13.31 -1.84 -11.90
C ALA A 15 -12.13 -1.07 -12.52
N ILE A 16 -12.32 0.22 -12.87
CA ILE A 16 -11.26 1.10 -13.39
C ILE A 16 -10.14 1.26 -12.35
N GLN A 17 -10.49 1.51 -11.07
CA GLN A 17 -9.49 1.66 -10.00
C GLN A 17 -8.72 0.36 -9.75
N VAL A 18 -9.37 -0.79 -9.79
CA VAL A 18 -8.71 -2.11 -9.65
C VAL A 18 -7.72 -2.34 -10.79
N SER A 19 -8.14 -2.10 -12.03
CA SER A 19 -7.27 -2.21 -13.22
C SER A 19 -6.07 -1.26 -13.12
N ALA A 20 -6.28 0.00 -12.76
CA ALA A 20 -5.21 0.98 -12.60
C ALA A 20 -4.24 0.60 -11.47
N ALA A 21 -4.73 0.03 -10.36
CA ALA A 21 -3.89 -0.45 -9.27
C ALA A 21 -3.01 -1.64 -9.69
N ALA A 22 -3.54 -2.55 -10.49
CA ALA A 22 -2.76 -3.66 -11.06
C ALA A 22 -1.64 -3.14 -11.99
N LEU A 23 -1.96 -2.24 -12.89
CA LEU A 23 -0.99 -1.63 -13.80
C LEU A 23 0.07 -0.81 -13.08
N LEU A 24 -0.30 -0.10 -12.01
CA LEU A 24 0.65 0.63 -11.17
C LEU A 24 1.69 -0.30 -10.54
N ARG A 25 1.28 -1.49 -10.06
CA ARG A 25 2.21 -2.48 -9.50
C ARG A 25 3.10 -3.09 -10.57
N GLU A 26 2.55 -3.38 -11.74
CA GLU A 26 3.22 -4.09 -12.81
C GLU A 26 4.27 -3.22 -13.52
N ARG A 27 3.91 -2.00 -13.89
CA ARG A 27 4.71 -1.16 -14.80
C ARG A 27 4.75 0.33 -14.46
N GLY A 28 4.10 0.74 -13.36
CA GLY A 28 4.11 2.12 -12.87
C GLY A 28 3.13 3.05 -13.59
N ILE A 29 3.09 4.31 -13.13
CA ILE A 29 2.15 5.34 -13.60
C ILE A 29 2.44 5.74 -15.07
N LYS A 30 3.72 5.97 -15.37
CA LYS A 30 4.12 6.51 -16.69
C LYS A 30 3.78 5.56 -17.81
N ALA A 31 4.07 4.27 -17.64
CA ALA A 31 3.86 3.24 -18.66
C ALA A 31 2.40 2.76 -18.79
N SER A 32 1.51 3.18 -17.90
CA SER A 32 0.09 2.80 -17.93
C SER A 32 -0.74 3.85 -18.66
N SER A 33 -1.37 3.50 -19.77
CA SER A 33 -2.26 4.40 -20.52
C SER A 33 -3.71 4.28 -20.04
N VAL A 34 -4.54 5.31 -20.33
CA VAL A 34 -6.00 5.24 -20.09
C VAL A 34 -6.60 4.06 -20.88
N MET A 35 -6.11 3.80 -22.08
CA MET A 35 -6.57 2.67 -22.90
C MET A 35 -6.31 1.33 -22.20
N ASP A 36 -5.12 1.13 -21.65
CA ASP A 36 -4.77 -0.10 -20.92
C ASP A 36 -5.65 -0.30 -19.69
N VAL A 37 -5.86 0.79 -18.93
CA VAL A 37 -6.73 0.77 -17.74
C VAL A 37 -8.14 0.38 -18.10
N MET A 38 -8.72 1.02 -19.12
CA MET A 38 -10.10 0.74 -19.54
C MET A 38 -10.26 -0.67 -20.12
N LYS A 39 -9.27 -1.12 -20.88
CA LYS A 39 -9.22 -2.51 -21.39
C LYS A 39 -9.17 -3.51 -20.24
N GLY A 40 -8.31 -3.29 -19.24
CA GLY A 40 -8.21 -4.14 -18.05
C GLY A 40 -9.49 -4.14 -17.20
N ALA A 41 -10.26 -3.05 -17.22
CA ALA A 41 -11.57 -2.95 -16.57
C ALA A 41 -12.73 -3.56 -17.39
N GLY A 42 -12.50 -4.02 -18.63
CA GLY A 42 -13.54 -4.52 -19.53
C GLY A 42 -14.48 -3.42 -20.06
N LEU A 43 -13.98 -2.17 -20.15
CA LEU A 43 -14.76 -1.00 -20.51
C LEU A 43 -14.18 -0.29 -21.76
N THR A 44 -15.02 0.51 -22.44
CA THR A 44 -14.58 1.33 -23.57
C THR A 44 -13.86 2.59 -23.11
N VAL A 45 -12.85 3.03 -23.86
CA VAL A 45 -12.05 4.22 -23.54
C VAL A 45 -12.89 5.48 -23.42
N GLY A 46 -13.93 5.64 -24.27
CA GLY A 46 -14.84 6.79 -24.23
C GLY A 46 -15.60 6.97 -22.91
N GLY A 47 -15.75 5.89 -22.15
CA GLY A 47 -16.39 5.96 -20.82
C GLY A 47 -15.52 6.51 -19.71
N PHE A 48 -14.22 6.67 -19.91
CA PHE A 48 -13.27 7.08 -18.86
C PHE A 48 -13.62 8.41 -18.20
N TYR A 49 -13.86 9.42 -19.00
CA TYR A 49 -14.16 10.79 -18.54
C TYR A 49 -15.51 10.95 -17.83
N ASN A 50 -16.36 9.91 -17.83
CA ASN A 50 -17.56 9.87 -16.99
C ASN A 50 -17.24 9.53 -15.52
N HIS A 51 -16.00 9.08 -15.25
CA HIS A 51 -15.56 8.56 -13.94
C HIS A 51 -14.41 9.34 -13.33
N PHE A 52 -13.48 9.84 -14.15
CA PHE A 52 -12.25 10.52 -13.72
C PHE A 52 -11.96 11.69 -14.65
N ASP A 53 -11.50 12.81 -14.08
CA ASP A 53 -11.22 14.03 -14.82
C ASP A 53 -9.93 13.90 -15.66
N SER A 54 -8.99 13.08 -15.21
CA SER A 54 -7.74 12.83 -15.91
C SER A 54 -7.11 11.49 -15.47
N LYS A 55 -6.09 11.03 -16.23
CA LYS A 55 -5.23 9.92 -15.81
C LYS A 55 -4.58 10.21 -14.45
N GLU A 56 -4.17 11.44 -14.22
CA GLU A 56 -3.56 11.91 -12.98
C GLU A 56 -4.53 11.77 -11.81
N ASP A 57 -5.77 12.27 -11.94
CA ASP A 57 -6.82 12.12 -10.94
C ASP A 57 -7.07 10.66 -10.59
N LEU A 58 -7.16 9.77 -11.58
CA LEU A 58 -7.30 8.33 -11.36
C LEU A 58 -6.16 7.78 -10.49
N PHE A 59 -4.89 8.02 -10.87
CA PHE A 59 -3.76 7.43 -10.16
C PHE A 59 -3.54 8.05 -8.76
N VAL A 60 -3.86 9.32 -8.56
CA VAL A 60 -3.92 9.94 -7.21
C VAL A 60 -4.92 9.18 -6.33
N GLN A 61 -6.13 8.95 -6.83
CA GLN A 61 -7.15 8.21 -6.08
C GLN A 61 -6.74 6.75 -5.84
N VAL A 62 -6.09 6.10 -6.80
CA VAL A 62 -5.58 4.72 -6.65
C VAL A 62 -4.52 4.65 -5.56
N LEU A 63 -3.57 5.60 -5.53
CA LEU A 63 -2.57 5.70 -4.46
C LEU A 63 -3.22 5.88 -3.08
N GLN A 64 -4.17 6.80 -2.97
CA GLN A 64 -4.87 7.07 -1.71
C GLN A 64 -5.70 5.88 -1.25
N ASN A 65 -6.61 5.40 -2.09
CA ASN A 65 -7.55 4.35 -1.72
C ASN A 65 -6.85 3.00 -1.50
N GLY A 66 -5.90 2.64 -2.38
CA GLY A 66 -5.15 1.40 -2.27
C GLY A 66 -4.23 1.37 -1.05
N SER A 67 -3.53 2.47 -0.76
CA SER A 67 -2.70 2.59 0.45
C SER A 67 -3.55 2.52 1.71
N ARG A 68 -4.64 3.30 1.77
CA ARG A 68 -5.55 3.32 2.92
C ARG A 68 -6.18 1.95 3.19
N ALA A 69 -6.65 1.26 2.16
CA ALA A 69 -7.24 -0.07 2.30
C ALA A 69 -6.22 -1.08 2.83
N ASN A 70 -4.99 -1.07 2.31
CA ASN A 70 -3.91 -1.95 2.74
C ASN A 70 -3.50 -1.68 4.20
N TRP A 71 -3.24 -0.42 4.57
CA TRP A 71 -2.83 -0.05 5.92
C TRP A 71 -3.91 -0.33 6.96
N ASN A 72 -5.15 0.04 6.67
CA ASN A 72 -6.28 -0.22 7.55
C ASN A 72 -6.52 -1.73 7.71
N GLY A 73 -6.35 -2.51 6.64
CA GLY A 73 -6.42 -3.97 6.69
C GLY A 73 -5.38 -4.56 7.64
N LEU A 74 -4.12 -4.13 7.53
CA LEU A 74 -3.03 -4.57 8.40
C LEU A 74 -3.28 -4.22 9.87
N LEU A 75 -3.68 -2.97 10.15
CA LEU A 75 -3.95 -2.51 11.53
C LEU A 75 -5.15 -3.25 12.16
N LYS A 76 -6.22 -3.51 11.39
CA LYS A 76 -7.39 -4.27 11.86
C LYS A 76 -7.07 -5.75 12.14
N LEU A 77 -6.11 -6.31 11.45
CA LEU A 77 -5.67 -7.69 11.64
C LEU A 77 -4.61 -7.84 12.74
N ALA A 78 -4.18 -6.74 13.39
CA ALA A 78 -3.24 -6.80 14.50
C ALA A 78 -3.77 -7.68 15.63
N ARG A 79 -2.92 -8.54 16.18
CA ARG A 79 -3.24 -9.47 17.26
C ARG A 79 -2.18 -9.38 18.35
N GLY A 80 -2.60 -9.64 19.59
CA GLY A 80 -1.75 -9.66 20.78
C GLY A 80 -2.34 -8.86 21.92
N ASP A 81 -1.96 -9.22 23.13
CA ASP A 81 -2.53 -8.67 24.36
C ASP A 81 -1.83 -7.36 24.79
N SER A 82 -0.70 -7.05 24.19
CA SER A 82 0.06 -5.82 24.47
C SER A 82 0.25 -4.95 23.22
N PRO A 83 0.54 -3.64 23.38
CA PRO A 83 0.91 -2.75 22.30
C PRO A 83 2.07 -3.29 21.44
N ARG A 84 3.12 -3.82 22.09
CA ARG A 84 4.24 -4.46 21.43
C ARG A 84 3.81 -5.67 20.60
N ALA A 85 3.05 -6.58 21.17
CA ALA A 85 2.59 -7.79 20.47
C ALA A 85 1.75 -7.44 19.24
N ARG A 86 0.85 -6.46 19.36
CA ARG A 86 0.06 -5.95 18.23
C ARG A 86 0.92 -5.35 17.12
N ALA A 87 1.88 -4.50 17.47
CA ALA A 87 2.79 -3.89 16.51
C ALA A 87 3.65 -4.95 15.78
N LEU A 88 4.17 -5.94 16.49
CA LEU A 88 4.90 -7.06 15.89
C LEU A 88 4.01 -7.93 15.00
N SER A 89 2.75 -8.11 15.35
CA SER A 89 1.77 -8.80 14.51
C SER A 89 1.59 -8.10 13.15
N VAL A 90 1.45 -6.76 13.14
CA VAL A 90 1.40 -5.95 11.91
C VAL A 90 2.65 -6.16 11.07
N THR A 91 3.83 -6.04 11.67
CA THR A 91 5.11 -6.21 10.99
C THR A 91 5.27 -7.60 10.38
N ARG A 92 4.94 -8.66 11.15
CA ARG A 92 5.01 -10.06 10.68
C ARG A 92 4.07 -10.33 9.52
N GLN A 93 2.86 -9.75 9.53
CA GLN A 93 1.90 -9.87 8.44
C GLN A 93 2.41 -9.15 7.18
N TYR A 94 2.93 -7.93 7.33
CA TYR A 94 3.50 -7.18 6.21
C TYR A 94 4.72 -7.89 5.60
N LEU A 95 5.60 -8.45 6.42
CA LEU A 95 6.81 -9.18 6.01
C LEU A 95 6.54 -10.69 5.82
N SER A 96 5.33 -11.07 5.42
CA SER A 96 5.00 -12.46 5.11
C SER A 96 5.24 -12.80 3.63
N HIS A 97 5.50 -14.08 3.33
CA HIS A 97 5.55 -14.58 1.96
C HIS A 97 4.24 -14.30 1.21
N LYS A 98 3.10 -14.50 1.89
CA LYS A 98 1.79 -14.20 1.32
C LYS A 98 1.68 -12.74 0.84
N HIS A 99 2.19 -11.78 1.62
CA HIS A 99 2.14 -10.37 1.25
C HIS A 99 3.16 -10.03 0.16
N ARG A 100 4.37 -10.61 0.21
CA ARG A 100 5.39 -10.47 -0.85
C ARG A 100 4.87 -10.94 -2.20
N ASP A 101 4.24 -12.12 -2.24
CA ASP A 101 3.88 -12.83 -3.46
C ASP A 101 2.49 -12.45 -3.99
N CYS A 102 1.73 -11.62 -3.24
CA CYS A 102 0.39 -11.19 -3.63
C CYS A 102 0.46 -10.15 -4.76
N LYS A 103 0.16 -10.59 -5.98
CA LYS A 103 0.18 -9.72 -7.17
C LYS A 103 -1.03 -8.79 -7.23
N ASP A 104 -2.21 -9.28 -6.85
CA ASP A 104 -3.48 -8.57 -7.09
C ASP A 104 -3.87 -7.59 -5.97
N ALA A 105 -3.55 -7.93 -4.71
CA ALA A 105 -3.92 -7.14 -3.53
C ALA A 105 -2.71 -6.76 -2.66
N GLY A 106 -1.48 -6.92 -3.16
CA GLY A 106 -0.25 -6.55 -2.45
C GLY A 106 -0.11 -5.04 -2.23
N CYS A 107 0.83 -4.66 -1.38
CA CYS A 107 1.13 -3.27 -1.10
C CYS A 107 1.52 -2.52 -2.38
N LEU A 108 0.93 -1.35 -2.60
CA LEU A 108 1.30 -0.48 -3.72
C LEU A 108 2.65 0.20 -3.50
N LEU A 109 3.07 0.37 -2.24
CA LEU A 109 4.22 1.19 -1.87
C LEU A 109 5.54 0.77 -2.54
N PRO A 110 5.92 -0.53 -2.63
CA PRO A 110 7.15 -0.94 -3.29
C PRO A 110 7.24 -0.49 -4.76
N GLY A 111 6.16 -0.62 -5.50
CA GLY A 111 6.11 -0.16 -6.90
C GLY A 111 5.90 1.35 -7.03
N ALA A 112 5.12 1.95 -6.14
CA ALA A 112 4.71 3.35 -6.25
C ALA A 112 5.79 4.35 -5.79
N ALA A 113 6.59 4.05 -4.77
CA ALA A 113 7.47 5.05 -4.16
C ALA A 113 8.48 5.66 -5.14
N ALA A 114 9.16 4.83 -5.95
CA ALA A 114 10.10 5.30 -6.96
C ALA A 114 9.41 6.05 -8.11
N GLU A 115 8.20 5.63 -8.50
CA GLU A 115 7.40 6.31 -9.52
C GLU A 115 6.94 7.69 -9.04
N VAL A 116 6.42 7.78 -7.81
CA VAL A 116 5.96 9.04 -7.21
C VAL A 116 7.13 10.03 -7.06
N ALA A 117 8.32 9.55 -6.68
CA ALA A 117 9.51 10.39 -6.60
C ALA A 117 9.86 11.06 -7.95
N ARG A 118 9.65 10.34 -9.07
CA ARG A 118 9.90 10.84 -10.43
C ARG A 118 8.73 11.64 -11.00
N ALA A 119 7.50 11.29 -10.67
CA ALA A 119 6.30 11.92 -11.21
C ALA A 119 6.02 13.30 -10.58
N GLY A 120 6.44 13.53 -9.34
CA GLY A 120 6.25 14.82 -8.65
C GLY A 120 4.83 15.00 -8.11
N GLU A 121 4.35 16.25 -8.13
CA GLU A 121 2.98 16.57 -7.73
C GLU A 121 1.98 16.22 -8.85
N PRO A 122 0.72 15.85 -8.46
CA PRO A 122 0.17 15.77 -7.10
C PRO A 122 0.37 14.40 -6.39
N TYR A 123 1.09 13.48 -7.02
CA TYR A 123 1.27 12.12 -6.48
C TYR A 123 2.06 12.09 -5.18
N ARG A 124 3.04 13.01 -5.05
CA ARG A 124 3.87 13.14 -3.85
C ARG A 124 3.03 13.51 -2.63
N SER A 125 2.20 14.54 -2.74
CA SER A 125 1.28 14.97 -1.67
C SER A 125 0.25 13.88 -1.34
N ALA A 126 -0.24 13.13 -2.33
CA ALA A 126 -1.17 12.03 -2.12
C ALA A 126 -0.54 10.90 -1.30
N LEU A 127 0.68 10.49 -1.65
CA LEU A 127 1.41 9.44 -0.94
C LEU A 127 1.80 9.89 0.48
N GLU A 128 2.33 11.10 0.63
CA GLU A 128 2.71 11.69 1.94
C GLU A 128 1.54 11.68 2.91
N LYS A 129 0.35 12.09 2.49
CA LYS A 129 -0.86 12.07 3.30
C LYS A 129 -1.20 10.67 3.82
N GLU A 130 -1.13 9.65 2.98
CA GLU A 130 -1.46 8.28 3.38
C GLU A 130 -0.38 7.67 4.29
N LEU A 131 0.91 7.94 4.04
CA LEU A 131 2.00 7.53 4.91
C LEU A 131 1.90 8.20 6.28
N SER A 132 1.62 9.50 6.33
CA SER A 132 1.43 10.25 7.57
C SER A 132 0.24 9.72 8.40
N SER A 133 -0.86 9.38 7.72
CA SER A 133 -2.03 8.78 8.37
C SER A 133 -1.71 7.39 8.96
N PHE A 134 -1.01 6.54 8.21
CA PHE A 134 -0.58 5.24 8.71
C PHE A 134 0.37 5.38 9.91
N ILE A 135 1.41 6.22 9.79
CA ILE A 135 2.37 6.46 10.88
C ILE A 135 1.65 6.92 12.15
N LYS A 136 0.68 7.83 12.03
CA LYS A 136 -0.13 8.30 13.17
C LYS A 136 -0.88 7.14 13.84
N SER A 137 -1.59 6.33 13.07
CA SER A 137 -2.37 5.21 13.60
C SER A 137 -1.47 4.11 14.18
N PHE A 138 -0.33 3.84 13.55
CA PHE A 138 0.63 2.86 14.01
C PHE A 138 1.35 3.30 15.28
N ALA A 139 1.71 4.60 15.38
CA ALA A 139 2.27 5.19 16.59
C ALA A 139 1.31 5.05 17.79
N GLN A 140 0.02 5.30 17.59
CA GLN A 140 -1.01 5.09 18.63
C GLN A 140 -1.10 3.63 19.08
N MET A 141 -0.89 2.68 18.16
CA MET A 141 -0.88 1.25 18.49
C MET A 141 0.37 0.83 19.28
N ILE A 142 1.53 1.44 19.00
CA ILE A 142 2.81 1.12 19.66
C ILE A 142 2.80 1.59 21.12
N ASP A 143 2.14 2.71 21.40
CA ASP A 143 2.03 3.32 22.74
C ASP A 143 3.36 3.40 23.51
N ALA A 144 4.38 3.93 22.87
CA ALA A 144 5.73 4.07 23.42
C ALA A 144 6.01 5.49 23.95
N GLY A 145 4.98 6.21 24.39
CA GLY A 145 5.10 7.59 24.86
C GLY A 145 5.60 8.54 23.77
N ASN A 146 6.54 9.41 24.11
CA ASN A 146 7.06 10.44 23.20
C ASN A 146 7.81 9.86 21.98
N GLU A 147 8.31 8.63 22.06
CA GLU A 147 9.04 7.96 20.96
C GLU A 147 8.13 7.19 20.00
N SER A 148 6.82 7.14 20.24
CA SER A 148 5.89 6.32 19.45
C SER A 148 5.95 6.64 17.95
N ARG A 149 6.03 7.92 17.59
CA ARG A 149 6.11 8.35 16.20
C ARG A 149 7.43 7.94 15.54
N GLU A 150 8.54 8.12 16.22
CA GLU A 150 9.87 7.74 15.72
C GLU A 150 9.94 6.23 15.47
N LYS A 151 9.47 5.43 16.42
CA LYS A 151 9.39 3.97 16.30
C LYS A 151 8.47 3.54 15.16
N ALA A 152 7.33 4.21 14.97
CA ALA A 152 6.43 3.92 13.85
C ALA A 152 7.09 4.22 12.50
N VAL A 153 7.83 5.31 12.39
CA VAL A 153 8.61 5.65 11.18
C VAL A 153 9.70 4.61 10.94
N ALA A 154 10.49 4.26 11.97
CA ALA A 154 11.56 3.25 11.86
C ALA A 154 11.00 1.89 11.42
N LEU A 155 9.89 1.44 12.01
CA LEU A 155 9.23 0.20 11.60
C LEU A 155 8.73 0.25 10.16
N LEU A 156 8.14 1.37 9.72
CA LEU A 156 7.71 1.52 8.33
C LEU A 156 8.88 1.45 7.36
N VAL A 157 10.01 2.09 7.67
CA VAL A 157 11.25 2.02 6.87
C VAL A 157 11.75 0.58 6.77
N LEU A 158 11.80 -0.15 7.89
CA LEU A 158 12.20 -1.56 7.92
C LEU A 158 11.24 -2.44 7.10
N MET A 159 9.94 -2.27 7.29
CA MET A 159 8.92 -3.01 6.58
C MET A 159 9.01 -2.79 5.07
N TYR A 160 9.09 -1.53 4.65
CA TYR A 160 9.20 -1.15 3.25
C TYR A 160 10.50 -1.69 2.62
N GLY A 161 11.65 -1.44 3.25
CA GLY A 161 12.95 -1.86 2.73
C GLY A 161 13.06 -3.38 2.61
N ALA A 162 12.69 -4.11 3.65
CA ALA A 162 12.75 -5.57 3.64
C ALA A 162 11.81 -6.19 2.60
N LEU A 163 10.57 -5.67 2.47
CA LEU A 163 9.62 -6.15 1.46
C LEU A 163 10.08 -5.84 0.05
N SER A 164 10.50 -4.60 -0.23
CA SER A 164 10.93 -4.15 -1.56
C SER A 164 12.14 -4.94 -2.06
N LEU A 165 13.16 -5.13 -1.20
CA LEU A 165 14.34 -5.94 -1.54
C LEU A 165 13.99 -7.41 -1.72
N SER A 166 13.10 -7.96 -0.87
CA SER A 166 12.63 -9.34 -1.01
C SER A 166 11.88 -9.57 -2.32
N GLN A 167 11.06 -8.62 -2.76
CA GLN A 167 10.36 -8.69 -4.05
C GLN A 167 11.33 -8.60 -5.23
N ALA A 168 12.32 -7.69 -5.16
CA ALA A 168 13.30 -7.50 -6.24
C ALA A 168 14.12 -8.76 -6.56
N VAL A 169 14.34 -9.62 -5.56
CA VAL A 169 15.08 -10.89 -5.70
C VAL A 169 14.20 -12.11 -5.40
N ALA A 170 12.91 -12.01 -5.69
CA ALA A 170 11.96 -13.10 -5.44
C ALA A 170 12.40 -14.42 -6.06
N GLY A 171 12.13 -15.54 -5.35
CA GLY A 171 12.56 -16.88 -5.78
C GLY A 171 13.98 -17.25 -5.32
N THR A 172 14.76 -16.34 -4.72
CA THR A 172 16.09 -16.64 -4.20
C THR A 172 16.10 -16.85 -2.67
N ARG A 173 17.17 -17.45 -2.14
CA ARG A 173 17.40 -17.55 -0.69
C ARG A 173 17.47 -16.17 -0.04
N LEU A 174 18.14 -15.22 -0.68
CA LEU A 174 18.32 -13.84 -0.21
C LEU A 174 16.97 -13.12 0.00
N SER A 175 15.97 -13.40 -0.84
CA SER A 175 14.61 -12.87 -0.68
C SER A 175 14.03 -13.20 0.71
N ASN A 176 14.22 -14.42 1.19
CA ASN A 176 13.74 -14.85 2.50
C ASN A 176 14.57 -14.23 3.63
N GLU A 177 15.87 -14.07 3.40
CA GLU A 177 16.78 -13.43 4.37
C GLU A 177 16.38 -11.98 4.65
N PHE A 178 15.97 -11.21 3.65
CA PHE A 178 15.43 -9.84 3.84
C PHE A 178 14.18 -9.83 4.70
N LEU A 179 13.21 -10.70 4.46
CA LEU A 179 12.01 -10.77 5.29
C LEU A 179 12.34 -11.14 6.74
N GLN A 180 13.25 -12.08 6.95
CA GLN A 180 13.66 -12.50 8.30
C GLN A 180 14.43 -11.41 9.03
N ALA A 181 15.35 -10.72 8.35
CA ALA A 181 16.08 -9.60 8.92
C ALA A 181 15.13 -8.47 9.35
N GLY A 182 14.17 -8.11 8.50
CA GLY A 182 13.16 -7.11 8.84
C GLY A 182 12.35 -7.48 10.07
N LYS A 183 11.90 -8.74 10.20
CA LYS A 183 11.19 -9.23 11.39
C LYS A 183 12.05 -9.13 12.65
N LYS A 184 13.29 -9.63 12.61
CA LYS A 184 14.21 -9.59 13.77
C LYS A 184 14.53 -8.17 14.21
N LEU A 185 14.78 -7.27 13.26
CA LEU A 185 15.08 -5.86 13.57
C LEU A 185 13.87 -5.15 14.15
N SER A 186 12.65 -5.44 13.66
CA SER A 186 11.42 -4.89 14.23
C SER A 186 11.23 -5.24 15.70
N GLU A 187 11.63 -6.45 16.11
CA GLU A 187 11.58 -6.88 17.52
C GLU A 187 12.50 -6.05 18.42
N ARG A 188 13.60 -5.55 17.86
CA ARG A 188 14.59 -4.70 18.57
C ARG A 188 14.20 -3.23 18.62
N CYS A 189 13.40 -2.75 17.65
CA CYS A 189 12.92 -1.37 17.60
C CYS A 189 11.83 -1.07 18.64
N LEU A 190 11.15 -2.10 19.16
CA LEU A 190 10.07 -1.93 20.11
C LEU A 190 10.56 -2.15 21.54
N PRO A 191 10.05 -1.37 22.54
CA PRO A 191 10.44 -1.55 23.93
C PRO A 191 10.12 -2.98 24.39
N ARG A 192 10.98 -3.53 25.27
CA ARG A 192 10.69 -4.81 25.92
C ARG A 192 9.55 -4.61 26.90
N GLU A 193 8.70 -5.59 27.01
CA GLU A 193 7.69 -5.63 28.07
C GLU A 193 8.43 -5.86 29.39
N THR A 194 8.21 -4.97 30.35
CA THR A 194 8.70 -5.10 31.74
C THR A 194 7.81 -6.08 32.48
#